data_b537e689f0159c2550f302def9caec40
#
_entry.id   b537e689f0159c2550f302def9caec40
#
_cell.length_a   1.000
_cell.length_b   1.000
_cell.length_c   1.000
_cell.angle_alpha   90.00
_cell.angle_beta   90.00
_cell.angle_gamma   90.00
#
_symmetry.space_group_name_H-M   'P 1'
#
loop_
_entity.id
_entity.type
_entity.pdbx_description
1 polymer ?
#
loop_
_entity_poly.entity_id
_entity_poly.type
_entity_poly.pdbx_seq_one_letter_code
_entity_poly.pdbx_strand_id
1 'polypeptide(L)'
;MVFKPVILDSWRDAFIKKLELQALETAEERLPLYLNVGLKDAHLVLDVGCGSGFVTRDIARLTKGIVVAVDGSAHLLEVAKKILNNYTNTTICNGDAQQLPFVNNSFDLVTCNLLLMWADDPQTVVNEMNRVCKPNGKILASLEPDYGGKIHWPENQKVDPLFAGEAIRKKGGDPHIGRKLRTLFVTAGLETTIGIGNNRIWSCEEDKQYYLHSRDFYIKILKEAGLSETEIDQWEYEFLRSLDERVQLNFFPQFYAIGIKPKA
;
A
#
# COMPACT_ATOMS: atom_id res chain seq x y z
N MET A 1 -12.12 0.92 -16.34
CA MET A 1 -11.71 -0.51 -16.46
C MET A 1 -11.14 -0.90 -15.11
N VAL A 2 -11.81 -1.73 -14.34
CA VAL A 2 -11.36 -2.13 -12.99
C VAL A 2 -10.04 -2.85 -13.16
N PHE A 3 -8.98 -2.38 -12.45
CA PHE A 3 -7.70 -3.07 -12.39
C PHE A 3 -7.96 -4.52 -11.95
N LYS A 4 -7.88 -5.46 -12.85
CA LYS A 4 -7.80 -6.89 -12.56
C LYS A 4 -6.34 -7.27 -12.65
N PRO A 5 -5.59 -7.35 -11.54
CA PRO A 5 -4.37 -8.10 -11.59
C PRO A 5 -4.77 -9.50 -12.07
N VAL A 6 -4.29 -9.90 -13.25
CA VAL A 6 -4.42 -11.31 -13.69
C VAL A 6 -3.50 -12.11 -12.77
N ILE A 7 -4.03 -12.42 -11.60
CA ILE A 7 -3.36 -13.28 -10.62
C ILE A 7 -3.70 -14.69 -11.05
N LEU A 8 -2.80 -15.32 -11.79
CA LEU A 8 -2.86 -16.77 -12.05
C LEU A 8 -2.89 -17.52 -10.70
N ASP A 9 -3.54 -18.65 -10.62
CA ASP A 9 -3.72 -19.40 -9.36
C ASP A 9 -2.42 -19.67 -8.59
N SER A 10 -1.32 -19.89 -9.30
CA SER A 10 0.02 -20.07 -8.72
C SER A 10 0.61 -18.80 -8.06
N TRP A 11 0.01 -17.62 -8.28
CA TRP A 11 0.43 -16.35 -7.68
C TRP A 11 -0.36 -15.98 -6.43
N ARG A 12 -1.52 -16.58 -6.24
CA ARG A 12 -2.49 -16.15 -5.22
C ARG A 12 -1.90 -16.21 -3.83
N ASP A 13 -1.38 -17.37 -3.46
CA ASP A 13 -0.87 -17.59 -2.10
C ASP A 13 0.40 -16.75 -1.85
N ALA A 14 1.32 -16.70 -2.81
CA ALA A 14 2.53 -15.88 -2.71
C ALA A 14 2.21 -14.39 -2.61
N PHE A 15 1.22 -13.91 -3.38
CA PHE A 15 0.79 -12.52 -3.34
C PHE A 15 0.08 -12.17 -2.03
N ILE A 16 -0.82 -13.04 -1.53
CA ILE A 16 -1.50 -12.86 -0.24
C ILE A 16 -0.47 -12.84 0.89
N LYS A 17 0.49 -13.77 0.89
CA LYS A 17 1.58 -13.79 1.86
C LYS A 17 2.43 -12.51 1.80
N LYS A 18 2.68 -11.99 0.60
CA LYS A 18 3.37 -10.70 0.41
C LYS A 18 2.59 -9.54 1.02
N LEU A 19 1.27 -9.48 0.83
CA LEU A 19 0.41 -8.45 1.42
C LEU A 19 0.38 -8.55 2.95
N GLU A 20 0.38 -9.75 3.50
CA GLU A 20 0.47 -9.96 4.95
C GLU A 20 1.78 -9.44 5.52
N LEU A 21 2.90 -9.84 4.94
CA LEU A 21 4.23 -9.37 5.36
C LEU A 21 4.33 -7.84 5.26
N GLN A 22 3.89 -7.26 4.16
CA GLN A 22 3.90 -5.81 3.97
C GLN A 22 3.05 -5.09 5.04
N ALA A 23 1.88 -5.66 5.38
CA ALA A 23 1.04 -5.10 6.43
C ALA A 23 1.69 -5.20 7.82
N LEU A 24 2.37 -6.30 8.13
CA LEU A 24 3.07 -6.49 9.40
C LEU A 24 4.27 -5.54 9.54
N GLU A 25 5.11 -5.47 8.52
CA GLU A 25 6.35 -4.68 8.53
C GLU A 25 6.11 -3.17 8.57
N THR A 26 5.00 -2.72 8.02
CA THR A 26 4.63 -1.30 8.00
C THR A 26 3.63 -0.91 9.09
N ALA A 27 3.34 -1.80 10.04
CA ALA A 27 2.36 -1.55 11.09
C ALA A 27 2.80 -0.44 12.05
N GLU A 28 4.08 -0.42 12.41
CA GLU A 28 4.65 0.58 13.31
C GLU A 28 4.64 1.99 12.69
N GLU A 29 4.88 2.09 11.39
CA GLU A 29 4.85 3.36 10.66
C GLU A 29 3.42 3.88 10.46
N ARG A 30 2.45 2.99 10.28
CA ARG A 30 1.04 3.38 10.12
C ARG A 30 0.38 3.81 11.41
N LEU A 31 0.74 3.21 12.54
CA LEU A 31 0.09 3.48 13.83
C LEU A 31 0.08 4.98 14.21
N PRO A 32 1.21 5.72 14.17
CA PRO A 32 1.19 7.15 14.46
C PRO A 32 0.30 7.95 13.52
N LEU A 33 0.22 7.56 12.24
CA LEU A 33 -0.63 8.22 11.25
C LEU A 33 -2.10 8.06 11.59
N TYR A 34 -2.55 6.86 11.94
CA TYR A 34 -3.92 6.60 12.36
C TYR A 34 -4.30 7.35 13.65
N LEU A 35 -3.37 7.43 14.61
CA LEU A 35 -3.58 8.20 15.83
C LEU A 35 -3.70 9.70 15.55
N ASN A 36 -2.87 10.24 14.67
CA ASN A 36 -2.87 11.66 14.28
C ASN A 36 -4.17 12.06 13.57
N VAL A 37 -4.74 11.20 12.76
CA VAL A 37 -6.03 11.48 12.11
C VAL A 37 -7.24 11.25 13.02
N GLY A 38 -7.05 10.80 14.26
CA GLY A 38 -8.13 10.62 15.24
C GLY A 38 -8.93 9.33 15.04
N LEU A 39 -8.30 8.27 14.53
CA LEU A 39 -8.97 6.99 14.29
C LEU A 39 -9.69 6.43 15.53
N LYS A 40 -9.15 6.65 16.74
CA LYS A 40 -9.76 6.14 18.00
C LYS A 40 -11.14 6.69 18.25
N ASP A 41 -11.41 7.93 17.82
CA ASP A 41 -12.64 8.68 18.08
C ASP A 41 -13.58 8.68 16.86
N ALA A 42 -13.15 8.14 15.74
CA ALA A 42 -13.95 8.02 14.53
C ALA A 42 -15.08 6.98 14.73
N HIS A 43 -16.33 7.36 14.46
CA HIS A 43 -17.49 6.47 14.56
C HIS A 43 -17.67 5.62 13.29
N LEU A 44 -17.38 6.18 12.13
CA LEU A 44 -17.52 5.50 10.85
C LEU A 44 -16.27 5.76 9.98
N VAL A 45 -15.52 4.69 9.72
CA VAL A 45 -14.25 4.70 8.99
C VAL A 45 -14.43 3.95 7.68
N LEU A 46 -13.87 4.49 6.59
CA LEU A 46 -13.78 3.80 5.30
C LEU A 46 -12.33 3.47 5.00
N ASP A 47 -12.05 2.19 4.72
CA ASP A 47 -10.77 1.71 4.19
C ASP A 47 -10.93 1.38 2.71
N VAL A 48 -10.38 2.24 1.85
CA VAL A 48 -10.48 2.15 0.38
C VAL A 48 -9.32 1.36 -0.18
N GLY A 49 -9.62 0.33 -0.98
CA GLY A 49 -8.61 -0.60 -1.49
C GLY A 49 -8.09 -1.52 -0.38
N CYS A 50 -8.99 -2.08 0.40
CA CYS A 50 -8.66 -2.89 1.59
C CYS A 50 -7.90 -4.18 1.26
N GLY A 51 -7.90 -4.61 0.00
CA GLY A 51 -7.24 -5.83 -0.44
C GLY A 51 -7.67 -7.06 0.35
N SER A 52 -6.70 -7.77 0.90
CA SER A 52 -6.90 -8.96 1.73
C SER A 52 -7.32 -8.66 3.19
N GLY A 53 -7.47 -7.39 3.58
CA GLY A 53 -7.99 -7.01 4.90
C GLY A 53 -6.97 -6.97 6.05
N PHE A 54 -5.68 -7.19 5.81
CA PHE A 54 -4.69 -7.16 6.90
C PHE A 54 -4.55 -5.76 7.51
N VAL A 55 -4.54 -4.70 6.69
CA VAL A 55 -4.52 -3.32 7.17
C VAL A 55 -5.85 -2.95 7.82
N THR A 56 -6.98 -3.34 7.23
CA THR A 56 -8.33 -3.16 7.83
C THR A 56 -8.41 -3.77 9.22
N ARG A 57 -7.82 -4.95 9.44
CA ARG A 57 -7.73 -5.61 10.75
C ARG A 57 -7.03 -4.72 11.77
N ASP A 58 -5.92 -4.08 11.39
CA ASP A 58 -5.19 -3.19 12.29
C ASP A 58 -6.01 -1.94 12.61
N ILE A 59 -6.71 -1.37 11.61
CA ILE A 59 -7.66 -0.25 11.80
C ILE A 59 -8.78 -0.65 12.77
N ALA A 60 -9.41 -1.82 12.56
CA ALA A 60 -10.50 -2.31 13.39
C ALA A 60 -10.11 -2.53 14.87
N ARG A 61 -8.85 -2.86 15.14
CA ARG A 61 -8.31 -2.99 16.51
C ARG A 61 -8.11 -1.65 17.21
N LEU A 62 -7.91 -0.58 16.46
CA LEU A 62 -7.57 0.74 16.99
C LEU A 62 -8.79 1.62 17.26
N THR A 63 -9.94 1.32 16.65
CA THR A 63 -11.19 2.08 16.84
C THR A 63 -12.29 1.23 17.43
N LYS A 64 -13.23 1.90 18.16
CA LYS A 64 -14.53 1.33 18.55
C LYS A 64 -15.59 1.58 17.50
N GLY A 65 -15.33 2.42 16.52
CA GLY A 65 -16.23 2.73 15.41
C GLY A 65 -16.34 1.57 14.42
N ILE A 66 -17.28 1.71 13.51
CA ILE A 66 -17.49 0.76 12.41
C ILE A 66 -16.47 1.05 11.30
N VAL A 67 -15.81 0.01 10.82
CA VAL A 67 -14.88 0.08 9.69
C VAL A 67 -15.53 -0.59 8.48
N VAL A 68 -15.77 0.20 7.44
CA VAL A 68 -16.21 -0.31 6.14
C VAL A 68 -14.97 -0.49 5.25
N ALA A 69 -14.76 -1.71 4.76
CA ALA A 69 -13.65 -2.07 3.89
C ALA A 69 -14.17 -2.26 2.46
N VAL A 70 -13.62 -1.53 1.49
CA VAL A 70 -14.02 -1.63 0.09
C VAL A 70 -12.84 -1.99 -0.81
N ASP A 71 -13.05 -2.93 -1.73
CA ASP A 71 -12.08 -3.31 -2.76
C ASP A 71 -12.79 -3.76 -4.05
N GLY A 72 -12.18 -3.51 -5.20
CA GLY A 72 -12.68 -3.96 -6.50
C GLY A 72 -12.44 -5.44 -6.80
N SER A 73 -11.53 -6.09 -6.07
CA SER A 73 -11.16 -7.49 -6.26
C SER A 73 -12.00 -8.42 -5.41
N ALA A 74 -13.02 -9.05 -6.00
CA ALA A 74 -13.83 -10.05 -5.30
C ALA A 74 -12.97 -11.18 -4.68
N HIS A 75 -11.86 -11.54 -5.34
CA HIS A 75 -10.95 -12.55 -4.83
C HIS A 75 -10.23 -12.12 -3.53
N LEU A 76 -9.71 -10.89 -3.47
CA LEU A 76 -9.08 -10.38 -2.25
C LEU A 76 -10.11 -10.22 -1.12
N LEU A 77 -11.34 -9.85 -1.46
CA LEU A 77 -12.43 -9.76 -0.48
C LEU A 77 -12.79 -11.11 0.14
N GLU A 78 -12.66 -12.23 -0.59
CA GLU A 78 -12.85 -13.56 0.02
C GLU A 78 -11.76 -13.88 1.07
N VAL A 79 -10.55 -13.38 0.89
CA VAL A 79 -9.49 -13.46 1.90
C VAL A 79 -9.81 -12.51 3.05
N ALA A 80 -10.20 -11.26 2.75
CA ALA A 80 -10.56 -10.26 3.76
C ALA A 80 -11.69 -10.76 4.68
N LYS A 81 -12.71 -11.44 4.14
CA LYS A 81 -13.78 -12.08 4.93
C LYS A 81 -13.22 -13.06 5.98
N LYS A 82 -12.21 -13.85 5.63
CA LYS A 82 -11.58 -14.79 6.55
C LYS A 82 -10.76 -14.07 7.62
N ILE A 83 -9.97 -13.05 7.21
CA ILE A 83 -9.11 -12.27 8.12
C ILE A 83 -9.95 -11.46 9.11
N LEU A 84 -11.08 -10.91 8.66
CA LEU A 84 -11.94 -10.01 9.43
C LEU A 84 -13.08 -10.73 10.16
N ASN A 85 -13.23 -12.04 10.03
CA ASN A 85 -14.35 -12.81 10.56
C ASN A 85 -14.60 -12.61 12.07
N ASN A 86 -13.55 -12.38 12.84
CA ASN A 86 -13.63 -12.20 14.30
C ASN A 86 -13.76 -10.71 14.72
N TYR A 87 -13.89 -9.78 13.75
CA TYR A 87 -13.99 -8.35 14.02
C TYR A 87 -15.42 -7.88 13.78
N THR A 88 -16.22 -7.81 14.85
CA THR A 88 -17.66 -7.48 14.80
C THR A 88 -17.93 -6.04 14.36
N ASN A 89 -16.91 -5.19 14.40
CA ASN A 89 -16.97 -3.80 13.96
C ASN A 89 -16.53 -3.59 12.51
N THR A 90 -16.47 -4.65 11.70
CA THR A 90 -16.08 -4.54 10.28
C THR A 90 -17.21 -4.93 9.34
N THR A 91 -17.28 -4.24 8.21
CA THR A 91 -18.18 -4.57 7.08
C THR A 91 -17.38 -4.54 5.78
N ILE A 92 -17.61 -5.52 4.91
CA ILE A 92 -16.88 -5.66 3.63
C ILE A 92 -17.85 -5.35 2.48
N CYS A 93 -17.39 -4.53 1.55
CA CYS A 93 -18.12 -4.11 0.35
C CYS A 93 -17.26 -4.34 -0.90
N ASN A 94 -17.86 -4.85 -1.98
CA ASN A 94 -17.21 -4.82 -3.29
C ASN A 94 -17.55 -3.50 -3.99
N GLY A 95 -16.57 -2.77 -4.48
CA GLY A 95 -16.76 -1.48 -5.14
C GLY A 95 -15.50 -0.94 -5.80
N ASP A 96 -15.70 -0.06 -6.77
CA ASP A 96 -14.63 0.66 -7.45
C ASP A 96 -14.23 1.90 -6.65
N ALA A 97 -12.95 2.07 -6.38
CA ALA A 97 -12.41 3.25 -5.69
C ALA A 97 -12.64 4.55 -6.47
N GLN A 98 -12.78 4.47 -7.79
CA GLN A 98 -13.09 5.61 -8.66
C GLN A 98 -14.59 5.94 -8.72
N GLN A 99 -15.45 5.08 -8.14
CA GLN A 99 -16.89 5.28 -8.03
C GLN A 99 -17.40 4.58 -6.76
N LEU A 100 -17.09 5.15 -5.60
CA LEU A 100 -17.43 4.57 -4.30
C LEU A 100 -18.95 4.45 -4.12
N PRO A 101 -19.48 3.27 -3.74
CA PRO A 101 -20.92 3.01 -3.64
C PRO A 101 -21.52 3.59 -2.33
N PHE A 102 -21.10 4.79 -1.95
CA PHE A 102 -21.55 5.45 -0.73
C PHE A 102 -22.05 6.86 -1.02
N VAL A 103 -22.99 7.33 -0.19
CA VAL A 103 -23.51 8.69 -0.29
C VAL A 103 -22.47 9.72 0.18
N ASN A 104 -22.66 10.99 -0.24
CA ASN A 104 -21.77 12.08 0.16
C ASN A 104 -21.75 12.26 1.69
N ASN A 105 -20.63 12.72 2.24
CA ASN A 105 -20.50 13.14 3.64
C ASN A 105 -20.90 12.05 4.66
N SER A 106 -20.50 10.80 4.43
CA SER A 106 -20.86 9.65 5.25
C SER A 106 -19.84 9.32 6.34
N PHE A 107 -18.56 9.43 6.05
CA PHE A 107 -17.49 8.90 6.88
C PHE A 107 -16.76 9.99 7.66
N ASP A 108 -16.42 9.71 8.92
CA ASP A 108 -15.60 10.60 9.75
C ASP A 108 -14.13 10.57 9.32
N LEU A 109 -13.67 9.38 8.92
CA LEU A 109 -12.33 9.13 8.42
C LEU A 109 -12.39 8.24 7.17
N VAL A 110 -11.68 8.64 6.12
CA VAL A 110 -11.47 7.83 4.91
C VAL A 110 -9.99 7.57 4.77
N THR A 111 -9.59 6.33 4.62
CA THR A 111 -8.17 5.97 4.47
C THR A 111 -7.94 5.05 3.29
N CYS A 112 -6.74 5.08 2.75
CA CYS A 112 -6.20 4.07 1.84
C CYS A 112 -4.73 3.80 2.18
N ASN A 113 -4.25 2.61 1.81
CA ASN A 113 -2.86 2.22 1.99
C ASN A 113 -2.35 1.51 0.74
N LEU A 114 -1.30 2.04 0.11
CA LEU A 114 -0.71 1.46 -1.11
C LEU A 114 -1.73 1.23 -2.24
N LEU A 115 -2.73 2.10 -2.33
CA LEU A 115 -3.80 2.02 -3.32
C LEU A 115 -3.53 2.92 -4.54
N LEU A 116 -3.15 4.18 -4.29
CA LEU A 116 -3.12 5.20 -5.34
C LEU A 116 -2.13 4.88 -6.44
N MET A 117 -1.07 4.15 -6.13
CA MET A 117 -0.12 3.67 -7.13
C MET A 117 -0.73 2.70 -8.16
N TRP A 118 -1.86 2.07 -7.84
CA TRP A 118 -2.53 1.08 -8.69
C TRP A 118 -3.78 1.61 -9.38
N ALA A 119 -4.20 2.83 -9.05
CA ALA A 119 -5.38 3.44 -9.63
C ALA A 119 -5.10 3.93 -11.07
N ASP A 120 -6.02 3.65 -12.00
CA ASP A 120 -5.95 4.17 -13.37
C ASP A 120 -6.01 5.71 -13.37
N ASP A 121 -6.87 6.28 -12.51
CA ASP A 121 -6.95 7.71 -12.24
C ASP A 121 -6.93 7.99 -10.72
N PRO A 122 -5.76 8.21 -10.13
CA PRO A 122 -5.63 8.48 -8.71
C PRO A 122 -6.30 9.80 -8.27
N GLN A 123 -6.47 10.78 -9.19
CA GLN A 123 -7.19 12.01 -8.87
C GLN A 123 -8.69 11.73 -8.64
N THR A 124 -9.31 10.91 -9.48
CA THR A 124 -10.70 10.49 -9.31
C THR A 124 -10.88 9.73 -8.00
N VAL A 125 -9.94 8.84 -7.62
CA VAL A 125 -10.00 8.14 -6.32
C VAL A 125 -9.99 9.14 -5.16
N VAL A 126 -9.07 10.12 -5.15
CA VAL A 126 -9.00 11.11 -4.07
C VAL A 126 -10.24 12.02 -4.05
N ASN A 127 -10.81 12.36 -5.21
CA ASN A 127 -12.07 13.09 -5.31
C ASN A 127 -13.24 12.31 -4.70
N GLU A 128 -13.33 11.01 -4.95
CA GLU A 128 -14.35 10.14 -4.36
C GLU A 128 -14.17 9.97 -2.85
N MET A 129 -12.91 9.80 -2.39
CA MET A 129 -12.61 9.80 -0.96
C MET A 129 -13.06 11.11 -0.29
N ASN A 130 -12.81 12.26 -0.94
CA ASN A 130 -13.29 13.56 -0.46
C ASN A 130 -14.83 13.66 -0.51
N ARG A 131 -15.47 13.18 -1.56
CA ARG A 131 -16.93 13.21 -1.69
C ARG A 131 -17.62 12.49 -0.53
N VAL A 132 -17.15 11.30 -0.19
CA VAL A 132 -17.77 10.46 0.86
C VAL A 132 -17.35 10.86 2.28
N CYS A 133 -16.26 11.60 2.45
CA CYS A 133 -15.81 12.14 3.73
C CYS A 133 -16.72 13.28 4.19
N LYS A 134 -17.04 13.36 5.48
CA LYS A 134 -17.80 14.47 6.08
C LYS A 134 -17.02 15.78 6.06
N PRO A 135 -17.69 16.96 6.06
CA PRO A 135 -17.03 18.23 6.40
C PRO A 135 -16.30 18.11 7.75
N ASN A 136 -15.09 18.65 7.84
CA ASN A 136 -14.10 18.47 8.93
C ASN A 136 -13.63 17.04 9.15
N GLY A 137 -14.11 16.07 8.38
CA GLY A 137 -13.56 14.72 8.35
C GLY A 137 -12.16 14.70 7.76
N LYS A 138 -11.44 13.63 8.01
CA LYS A 138 -10.07 13.47 7.55
C LYS A 138 -9.93 12.38 6.51
N ILE A 139 -8.97 12.57 5.61
CA ILE A 139 -8.60 11.61 4.58
C ILE A 139 -7.12 11.31 4.75
N LEU A 140 -6.77 10.03 4.82
CA LEU A 140 -5.40 9.57 4.96
C LEU A 140 -5.02 8.64 3.80
N ALA A 141 -4.08 9.05 2.96
CA ALA A 141 -3.31 8.12 2.16
C ALA A 141 -2.04 7.76 2.93
N SER A 142 -1.92 6.53 3.37
CA SER A 142 -0.79 6.07 4.16
C SER A 142 0.21 5.30 3.33
N LEU A 143 1.50 5.60 3.49
CA LEU A 143 2.65 4.86 2.96
C LEU A 143 2.65 4.64 1.43
N GLU A 144 2.20 5.63 0.66
CA GLU A 144 2.29 5.57 -0.80
C GLU A 144 3.76 5.69 -1.25
N PRO A 145 4.25 4.76 -2.07
CA PRO A 145 5.68 4.65 -2.36
C PRO A 145 6.15 5.67 -3.40
N ASP A 146 7.45 5.98 -3.34
CA ASP A 146 8.16 6.64 -4.42
C ASP A 146 9.43 5.86 -4.78
N TYR A 147 9.29 5.00 -5.76
CA TYR A 147 10.40 4.17 -6.24
C TYR A 147 11.54 4.99 -6.87
N GLY A 148 11.26 6.21 -7.35
CA GLY A 148 12.29 7.10 -7.86
C GLY A 148 13.16 7.76 -6.78
N GLY A 149 12.77 7.63 -5.50
CA GLY A 149 13.57 8.03 -4.35
C GLY A 149 14.32 6.87 -3.67
N LYS A 150 14.24 5.65 -4.22
CA LYS A 150 14.96 4.49 -3.68
C LYS A 150 16.46 4.69 -3.80
N ILE A 151 17.18 4.39 -2.71
CA ILE A 151 18.64 4.31 -2.68
C ILE A 151 19.01 2.88 -2.31
N HIS A 152 19.84 2.26 -3.12
CA HIS A 152 20.29 0.89 -2.93
C HIS A 152 21.78 0.78 -3.20
N TRP A 153 22.51 0.03 -2.35
CA TRP A 153 23.93 -0.26 -2.50
C TRP A 153 24.24 -1.65 -1.91
N PRO A 154 25.06 -2.52 -2.53
CA PRO A 154 25.68 -2.35 -3.86
C PRO A 154 24.66 -2.33 -5.01
N GLU A 155 24.96 -1.57 -6.07
CA GLU A 155 24.09 -1.47 -7.24
C GLU A 155 24.19 -2.71 -8.12
N ASN A 156 23.05 -3.16 -8.66
CA ASN A 156 22.98 -4.13 -9.73
C ASN A 156 22.23 -3.54 -10.93
N GLN A 157 22.97 -3.17 -11.97
CA GLN A 157 22.44 -2.45 -13.13
C GLN A 157 21.32 -3.17 -13.88
N LYS A 158 21.24 -4.52 -13.79
CA LYS A 158 20.17 -5.30 -14.43
C LYS A 158 18.92 -5.41 -13.56
N VAL A 159 19.10 -5.57 -12.27
CA VAL A 159 18.01 -5.91 -11.33
C VAL A 159 17.41 -4.68 -10.66
N ASP A 160 18.22 -3.68 -10.31
CA ASP A 160 17.72 -2.49 -9.62
C ASP A 160 16.66 -1.71 -10.41
N PRO A 161 16.75 -1.55 -11.75
CA PRO A 161 15.68 -0.90 -12.51
C PRO A 161 14.33 -1.63 -12.40
N LEU A 162 14.33 -2.97 -12.31
CA LEU A 162 13.12 -3.77 -12.16
C LEU A 162 12.44 -3.48 -10.83
N PHE A 163 13.23 -3.36 -9.77
CA PHE A 163 12.76 -3.01 -8.43
C PHE A 163 12.64 -1.50 -8.21
N ALA A 164 13.11 -0.67 -9.14
CA ALA A 164 12.89 0.78 -9.17
C ALA A 164 11.58 1.20 -9.86
N GLY A 165 10.65 0.27 -10.03
CA GLY A 165 9.31 0.55 -10.50
C GLY A 165 8.96 0.11 -11.91
N GLU A 166 9.89 -0.48 -12.70
CA GLU A 166 9.55 -1.01 -14.03
C GLU A 166 8.48 -2.10 -13.98
N ALA A 167 8.57 -3.01 -13.01
CA ALA A 167 7.59 -4.07 -12.81
C ALA A 167 6.19 -3.50 -12.48
N ILE A 168 6.14 -2.35 -11.79
CA ILE A 168 4.90 -1.63 -11.49
C ILE A 168 4.34 -1.00 -12.76
N ARG A 169 5.17 -0.27 -13.54
CA ARG A 169 4.74 0.34 -14.81
C ARG A 169 4.21 -0.69 -15.81
N LYS A 170 4.87 -1.84 -15.92
CA LYS A 170 4.41 -2.95 -16.78
C LYS A 170 3.02 -3.47 -16.40
N LYS A 171 2.63 -3.30 -15.14
CA LYS A 171 1.31 -3.69 -14.61
C LYS A 171 0.32 -2.52 -14.58
N GLY A 172 0.66 -1.37 -15.17
CA GLY A 172 -0.20 -0.19 -15.25
C GLY A 172 -0.14 0.72 -14.01
N GLY A 173 0.72 0.44 -13.03
CA GLY A 173 0.84 1.25 -11.83
C GLY A 173 1.77 2.46 -11.98
N ASP A 174 1.64 3.42 -11.08
CA ASP A 174 2.52 4.60 -10.98
C ASP A 174 3.53 4.44 -9.84
N PRO A 175 4.81 4.11 -10.15
CA PRO A 175 5.83 3.92 -9.13
C PRO A 175 6.25 5.23 -8.44
N HIS A 176 5.79 6.38 -8.89
CA HIS A 176 6.15 7.70 -8.37
C HIS A 176 4.97 8.41 -7.69
N ILE A 177 3.96 7.66 -7.27
CA ILE A 177 2.74 8.23 -6.72
C ILE A 177 2.99 9.04 -5.44
N GLY A 178 3.96 8.64 -4.60
CA GLY A 178 4.28 9.29 -3.35
C GLY A 178 4.58 10.79 -3.51
N ARG A 179 5.38 11.18 -4.50
CA ARG A 179 5.71 12.59 -4.78
C ARG A 179 4.52 13.40 -5.32
N LYS A 180 3.46 12.73 -5.79
CA LYS A 180 2.27 13.36 -6.37
C LYS A 180 1.16 13.63 -5.35
N LEU A 181 1.24 13.04 -4.15
CA LEU A 181 0.17 13.11 -3.15
C LEU A 181 -0.28 14.53 -2.84
N ARG A 182 0.65 15.50 -2.71
CA ARG A 182 0.28 16.91 -2.46
C ARG A 182 -0.63 17.45 -3.56
N THR A 183 -0.25 17.23 -4.82
CA THR A 183 -1.03 17.70 -5.96
C THR A 183 -2.43 17.08 -5.95
N LEU A 184 -2.54 15.77 -5.76
CA LEU A 184 -3.81 15.05 -5.75
C LEU A 184 -4.77 15.58 -4.67
N PHE A 185 -4.25 15.76 -3.45
CA PHE A 185 -5.06 16.19 -2.30
C PHE A 185 -5.46 17.67 -2.41
N VAL A 186 -4.53 18.56 -2.80
CA VAL A 186 -4.82 19.97 -2.99
C VAL A 186 -5.80 20.17 -4.14
N THR A 187 -5.64 19.46 -5.25
CA THR A 187 -6.58 19.51 -6.40
C THR A 187 -7.99 19.04 -6.01
N ALA A 188 -8.09 18.10 -5.07
CA ALA A 188 -9.37 17.68 -4.51
C ALA A 188 -9.99 18.71 -3.53
N GLY A 189 -9.33 19.85 -3.26
CA GLY A 189 -9.84 20.89 -2.37
C GLY A 189 -9.60 20.63 -0.88
N LEU A 190 -8.65 19.77 -0.53
CA LEU A 190 -8.33 19.40 0.85
C LEU A 190 -7.25 20.31 1.45
N GLU A 191 -7.40 20.66 2.73
CA GLU A 191 -6.29 21.22 3.51
C GLU A 191 -5.28 20.11 3.78
N THR A 192 -4.08 20.21 3.18
CA THR A 192 -3.20 19.08 2.98
C THR A 192 -1.89 19.17 3.75
N THR A 193 -1.58 18.13 4.51
CA THR A 193 -0.26 17.86 5.12
C THR A 193 0.37 16.65 4.46
N ILE A 194 1.65 16.76 4.09
CA ILE A 194 2.45 15.66 3.52
C ILE A 194 3.64 15.38 4.42
N GLY A 195 3.98 14.13 4.58
CA GLY A 195 5.19 13.72 5.27
C GLY A 195 5.73 12.38 4.76
N ILE A 196 6.85 11.98 5.33
CA ILE A 196 7.47 10.67 5.08
C ILE A 196 6.95 9.74 6.17
N GLY A 197 6.26 8.68 5.75
CA GLY A 197 5.71 7.69 6.66
C GLY A 197 6.73 6.60 7.00
N ASN A 198 7.56 6.22 6.03
CA ASN A 198 8.69 5.32 6.25
C ASN A 198 9.96 5.95 5.69
N ASN A 199 10.87 6.31 6.58
CA ASN A 199 12.21 6.83 6.28
C ASN A 199 13.31 5.94 6.88
N ARG A 200 12.97 4.74 7.32
CA ARG A 200 13.89 3.80 7.95
C ARG A 200 14.85 3.21 6.93
N ILE A 201 16.12 3.13 7.31
CA ILE A 201 17.09 2.25 6.65
C ILE A 201 17.03 0.92 7.40
N TRP A 202 16.66 -0.13 6.72
CA TRP A 202 16.59 -1.45 7.32
C TRP A 202 18.00 -1.97 7.62
N SER A 203 18.13 -2.75 8.68
CA SER A 203 19.34 -3.52 8.94
C SER A 203 19.45 -4.65 7.89
N CYS A 204 20.68 -5.10 7.66
CA CYS A 204 20.90 -6.22 6.73
C CYS A 204 20.17 -7.51 7.18
N GLU A 205 19.98 -7.70 8.47
CA GLU A 205 19.21 -8.85 9.00
C GLU A 205 17.71 -8.72 8.65
N GLU A 206 17.12 -7.54 8.82
CA GLU A 206 15.72 -7.29 8.43
C GLU A 206 15.51 -7.47 6.94
N ASP A 207 16.40 -6.90 6.10
CA ASP A 207 16.37 -7.08 4.64
C ASP A 207 16.47 -8.56 4.26
N LYS A 208 17.37 -9.31 4.93
CA LYS A 208 17.54 -10.75 4.70
C LYS A 208 16.29 -11.54 5.04
N GLN A 209 15.70 -11.28 6.20
CA GLN A 209 14.48 -11.95 6.64
C GLN A 209 13.32 -11.64 5.68
N TYR A 210 13.16 -10.39 5.30
CA TYR A 210 12.14 -9.97 4.34
C TYR A 210 12.32 -10.66 2.99
N TYR A 211 13.54 -10.68 2.47
CA TYR A 211 13.85 -11.36 1.21
C TYR A 211 13.51 -12.85 1.29
N LEU A 212 13.99 -13.55 2.32
CA LEU A 212 13.75 -15.00 2.46
C LEU A 212 12.25 -15.34 2.53
N HIS A 213 11.45 -14.51 3.21
CA HIS A 213 9.99 -14.71 3.26
C HIS A 213 9.29 -14.40 1.94
N SER A 214 9.83 -13.50 1.13
CA SER A 214 9.23 -13.06 -0.15
C SER A 214 10.00 -13.53 -1.38
N ARG A 215 10.98 -14.42 -1.21
CA ARG A 215 11.89 -14.90 -2.26
C ARG A 215 11.16 -15.32 -3.54
N ASP A 216 10.14 -16.15 -3.42
CA ASP A 216 9.41 -16.66 -4.59
C ASP A 216 8.77 -15.54 -5.41
N PHE A 217 8.32 -14.47 -4.75
CA PHE A 217 7.79 -13.28 -5.40
C PHE A 217 8.89 -12.53 -6.17
N TYR A 218 10.07 -12.35 -5.57
CA TYR A 218 11.21 -11.70 -6.23
C TYR A 218 11.71 -12.50 -7.42
N ILE A 219 11.96 -13.80 -7.25
CA ILE A 219 12.43 -14.71 -8.31
C ILE A 219 11.46 -14.68 -9.50
N LYS A 220 10.17 -14.65 -9.23
CA LYS A 220 9.17 -14.60 -10.29
C LYS A 220 9.20 -13.28 -11.06
N ILE A 221 9.35 -12.14 -10.39
CA ILE A 221 9.52 -10.84 -11.07
C ILE A 221 10.72 -10.89 -12.01
N LEU A 222 11.84 -11.46 -11.57
CA LEU A 222 13.07 -11.56 -12.38
C LEU A 222 12.86 -12.48 -13.59
N LYS A 223 12.21 -13.62 -13.43
CA LYS A 223 11.84 -14.52 -14.53
C LYS A 223 10.90 -13.85 -15.55
N GLU A 224 9.90 -13.12 -15.09
CA GLU A 224 8.99 -12.36 -15.96
C GLU A 224 9.68 -11.19 -16.67
N ALA A 225 10.74 -10.66 -16.09
CA ALA A 225 11.58 -9.64 -16.72
C ALA A 225 12.54 -10.24 -17.75
N GLY A 226 12.60 -11.58 -17.87
CA GLY A 226 13.40 -12.29 -18.88
C GLY A 226 14.81 -12.67 -18.44
N LEU A 227 15.12 -12.61 -17.13
CA LEU A 227 16.41 -13.10 -16.64
C LEU A 227 16.46 -14.63 -16.70
N SER A 228 17.60 -15.16 -17.10
CA SER A 228 17.90 -16.60 -17.05
C SER A 228 18.07 -17.08 -15.60
N GLU A 229 17.92 -18.38 -15.37
CA GLU A 229 18.16 -18.96 -14.04
C GLU A 229 19.57 -18.67 -13.53
N THR A 230 20.58 -18.76 -14.37
CA THR A 230 21.96 -18.44 -14.00
C THR A 230 22.14 -16.98 -13.56
N GLU A 231 21.49 -16.02 -14.24
CA GLU A 231 21.53 -14.59 -13.84
C GLU A 231 20.82 -14.35 -12.53
N ILE A 232 19.71 -15.06 -12.29
CA ILE A 232 18.97 -14.99 -11.03
C ILE A 232 19.79 -15.58 -9.88
N ASP A 233 20.39 -16.75 -10.07
CA ASP A 233 21.22 -17.40 -9.05
C ASP A 233 22.45 -16.54 -8.71
N GLN A 234 23.09 -15.93 -9.73
CA GLN A 234 24.22 -15.03 -9.51
C GLN A 234 23.79 -13.78 -8.71
N TRP A 235 22.68 -13.15 -9.10
CA TRP A 235 22.15 -12.00 -8.36
C TRP A 235 21.79 -12.36 -6.91
N GLU A 236 21.11 -13.49 -6.71
CA GLU A 236 20.72 -13.94 -5.37
C GLU A 236 21.94 -14.19 -4.49
N TYR A 237 22.96 -14.83 -5.03
CA TYR A 237 24.22 -15.06 -4.33
C TYR A 237 24.89 -13.75 -3.92
N GLU A 238 25.02 -12.79 -4.84
CA GLU A 238 25.63 -11.48 -4.56
C GLU A 238 24.82 -10.70 -3.55
N PHE A 239 23.49 -10.71 -3.67
CA PHE A 239 22.57 -10.04 -2.75
C PHE A 239 22.70 -10.60 -1.33
N LEU A 240 22.58 -11.92 -1.16
CA LEU A 240 22.71 -12.56 0.14
C LEU A 240 24.10 -12.37 0.77
N ARG A 241 25.14 -12.43 -0.06
CA ARG A 241 26.50 -12.15 0.39
C ARG A 241 26.65 -10.72 0.91
N SER A 242 26.11 -9.73 0.22
CA SER A 242 26.16 -8.32 0.66
C SER A 242 25.46 -8.09 2.01
N LEU A 243 24.38 -8.85 2.26
CA LEU A 243 23.67 -8.84 3.54
C LEU A 243 24.53 -9.47 4.66
N ASP A 244 25.15 -10.63 4.37
CA ASP A 244 26.01 -11.33 5.32
C ASP A 244 27.28 -10.54 5.68
N GLU A 245 27.87 -9.86 4.69
CA GLU A 245 29.02 -8.94 4.86
C GLU A 245 28.58 -7.59 5.50
N ARG A 246 27.28 -7.34 5.67
CA ARG A 246 26.70 -6.12 6.25
C ARG A 246 27.09 -4.84 5.50
N VAL A 247 27.25 -4.92 4.21
CA VAL A 247 27.60 -3.77 3.34
C VAL A 247 26.41 -3.21 2.57
N GLN A 248 25.25 -3.85 2.67
CA GLN A 248 24.04 -3.39 1.99
C GLN A 248 23.41 -2.18 2.67
N LEU A 249 22.99 -1.23 1.85
CA LEU A 249 22.11 -0.14 2.21
C LEU A 249 20.86 -0.20 1.34
N ASN A 250 19.70 -0.23 1.96
CA ASN A 250 18.42 -0.17 1.27
C ASN A 250 17.55 0.89 1.95
N PHE A 251 17.24 1.96 1.20
CA PHE A 251 16.32 3.01 1.60
C PHE A 251 15.21 3.10 0.58
N PHE A 252 13.97 3.06 1.06
CA PHE A 252 12.77 3.11 0.22
C PHE A 252 11.75 4.08 0.82
N PRO A 253 11.64 5.31 0.29
CA PRO A 253 10.74 6.31 0.84
C PRO A 253 9.28 5.96 0.55
N GLN A 254 8.47 6.05 1.60
CA GLN A 254 7.02 5.99 1.51
C GLN A 254 6.43 7.26 2.12
N PHE A 255 5.53 7.90 1.40
CA PHE A 255 4.94 9.16 1.79
C PHE A 255 3.51 8.95 2.31
N TYR A 256 3.08 9.84 3.20
CA TYR A 256 1.68 9.95 3.57
C TYR A 256 1.12 11.33 3.20
N ALA A 257 -0.19 11.36 2.99
CA ALA A 257 -0.96 12.60 2.88
C ALA A 257 -2.13 12.56 3.88
N ILE A 258 -2.28 13.64 4.63
CA ILE A 258 -3.47 13.89 5.44
C ILE A 258 -4.19 15.08 4.83
N GLY A 259 -5.45 14.88 4.44
CA GLY A 259 -6.36 15.91 3.98
C GLY A 259 -7.47 16.16 4.98
N ILE A 260 -7.79 17.42 5.26
CA ILE A 260 -8.98 17.81 6.01
C ILE A 260 -9.96 18.40 5.03
N LYS A 261 -11.20 17.87 5.01
CA LYS A 261 -12.27 18.43 4.19
C LYS A 261 -12.76 19.74 4.81
N PRO A 262 -12.70 20.89 4.10
CA PRO A 262 -13.19 22.15 4.63
C PRO A 262 -14.67 22.09 5.03
N LYS A 263 -15.09 22.99 5.94
CA LYS A 263 -16.53 23.28 6.14
C LYS A 263 -17.06 23.89 4.85
N ALA A 264 -18.22 23.42 4.42
CA ALA A 264 -18.97 24.05 3.33
C ALA A 264 -19.46 25.44 3.73
#